data_05fdf0f6575670e05925dd1661199000
#
_entry.id   05fdf0f6575670e05925dd1661199000
#
_cell.length_a   1.000
_cell.length_b   1.000
_cell.length_c   1.000
_cell.angle_alpha   90.00
_cell.angle_beta   90.00
_cell.angle_gamma   90.00
#
_symmetry.space_group_name_H-M   'P 1'
#
loop_
_entity.id
_entity.type
_entity.pdbx_description
1 polymer ?
#
loop_
_entity_poly.entity_id
_entity_poly.type
_entity_poly.pdbx_seq_one_letter_code
_entity_poly.pdbx_strand_id
1 'polypeptide(L)'
;MAALRIFLSLSMFVLLAHQTAAKNDAPCQLSKWNNGYQTFLKRHIRAGTPTSLDQNEWEKYIRNNGGCDRPTQSFLHPKDLDRVKDVCTSKGGKKFKENLCISSQPFTFFTVRSEPGTCGIRSVREETKHLILACEVLSNQCLPVHFEGNPKNLKPDNNAAGCQDTDSKDEAPSFRKTWLWLLFALLFIVLYMRN
;
A
#
# COMPACT_ATOMS: atom_id res chain seq x y z
N MET A 1 40.47 25.80 10.10
CA MET A 1 40.16 24.39 10.38
C MET A 1 38.79 24.18 11.03
N ALA A 2 38.30 25.05 11.91
CA ALA A 2 36.98 24.93 12.56
C ALA A 2 35.82 25.12 11.57
N ALA A 3 35.88 26.07 10.65
CA ALA A 3 34.82 26.31 9.65
C ALA A 3 34.59 25.13 8.71
N LEU A 4 35.67 24.43 8.29
CA LEU A 4 35.58 23.25 7.45
C LEU A 4 34.89 22.08 8.15
N ARG A 5 35.08 21.90 9.44
CA ARG A 5 34.41 20.86 10.24
C ARG A 5 32.91 21.13 10.41
N ILE A 6 32.52 22.40 10.56
CA ILE A 6 31.11 22.79 10.64
C ILE A 6 30.39 22.57 9.30
N PHE A 7 31.00 22.91 8.18
CA PHE A 7 30.43 22.67 6.86
C PHE A 7 30.27 21.17 6.55
N LEU A 8 31.24 20.34 6.89
CA LEU A 8 31.16 18.89 6.72
C LEU A 8 30.06 18.26 7.60
N SER A 9 29.89 18.74 8.84
CA SER A 9 28.82 18.20 9.70
C SER A 9 27.43 18.66 9.25
N LEU A 10 27.25 19.91 8.77
CA LEU A 10 25.98 20.38 8.23
C LEU A 10 25.60 19.64 6.95
N SER A 11 26.55 19.39 6.03
CA SER A 11 26.27 18.65 4.80
C SER A 11 25.89 17.19 5.07
N MET A 12 26.48 16.57 6.10
CA MET A 12 26.13 15.21 6.50
C MET A 12 24.73 15.14 7.16
N PHE A 13 24.34 16.15 7.91
CA PHE A 13 22.98 16.26 8.48
C PHE A 13 21.92 16.47 7.39
N VAL A 14 22.20 17.27 6.37
CA VAL A 14 21.27 17.50 5.25
C VAL A 14 21.09 16.22 4.41
N LEU A 15 22.15 15.41 4.23
CA LEU A 15 22.07 14.12 3.53
C LEU A 15 21.29 13.07 4.33
N LEU A 16 21.37 13.06 5.64
CA LEU A 16 20.63 12.16 6.52
C LEU A 16 19.13 12.51 6.63
N ALA A 17 18.77 13.79 6.51
CA ALA A 17 17.38 14.24 6.60
C ALA A 17 16.51 13.85 5.39
N HIS A 18 17.08 13.38 4.29
CA HIS A 18 16.35 13.00 3.07
C HIS A 18 16.00 11.51 2.98
N GLN A 19 16.23 10.74 4.03
CA GLN A 19 15.77 9.34 4.12
C GLN A 19 14.41 9.22 4.83
N THR A 20 13.48 10.11 4.55
CA THR A 20 12.07 9.79 4.80
C THR A 20 11.73 8.65 3.86
N ALA A 21 11.39 7.49 4.42
CA ALA A 21 10.95 6.34 3.65
C ALA A 21 9.75 6.78 2.81
N ALA A 22 9.99 7.19 1.57
CA ALA A 22 8.92 7.60 0.67
C ALA A 22 7.93 6.44 0.55
N LYS A 23 6.66 6.69 0.86
CA LYS A 23 5.55 5.78 0.58
C LYS A 23 5.56 5.52 -0.93
N ASN A 24 5.20 4.29 -1.33
CA ASN A 24 5.03 3.99 -2.75
C ASN A 24 3.97 4.94 -3.34
N ASP A 25 4.30 5.64 -4.41
CA ASP A 25 3.48 6.65 -5.08
C ASP A 25 2.75 6.12 -6.31
N ALA A 26 3.06 4.87 -6.71
CA ALA A 26 2.39 4.16 -7.79
C ALA A 26 2.13 2.70 -7.40
N PRO A 27 1.10 2.06 -8.01
CA PRO A 27 0.87 0.63 -7.81
C PRO A 27 2.01 -0.22 -8.34
N CYS A 28 2.19 -1.39 -7.76
CA CYS A 28 3.17 -2.39 -8.21
C CYS A 28 4.63 -1.93 -8.15
N GLN A 29 4.95 -0.97 -7.30
CA GLN A 29 6.33 -0.70 -6.91
C GLN A 29 6.82 -1.75 -5.90
N LEU A 30 8.13 -1.92 -5.79
CA LEU A 30 8.73 -2.89 -4.89
C LEU A 30 8.30 -2.64 -3.44
N SER A 31 7.79 -3.68 -2.79
CA SER A 31 7.36 -3.57 -1.40
C SER A 31 8.56 -3.38 -0.46
N LYS A 32 8.39 -2.52 0.51
CA LYS A 32 9.35 -2.34 1.62
C LYS A 32 9.16 -3.40 2.71
N TRP A 33 8.03 -4.09 2.73
CA TRP A 33 7.63 -5.02 3.79
C TRP A 33 7.38 -6.41 3.21
N ASN A 34 8.28 -7.34 3.44
CA ASN A 34 8.19 -8.72 2.91
C ASN A 34 6.95 -9.49 3.38
N ASN A 35 6.28 -9.06 4.45
CA ASN A 35 5.11 -9.73 5.01
C ASN A 35 3.77 -9.05 4.68
N GLY A 36 3.76 -8.01 3.83
CA GLY A 36 2.56 -7.22 3.52
C GLY A 36 1.40 -8.08 3.02
N TYR A 37 1.66 -8.95 2.05
CA TYR A 37 0.65 -9.86 1.50
C TYR A 37 0.14 -10.88 2.53
N GLN A 38 1.01 -11.50 3.31
CA GLN A 38 0.60 -12.44 4.35
C GLN A 38 -0.26 -11.77 5.43
N THR A 39 0.09 -10.53 5.77
CA THR A 39 -0.70 -9.71 6.69
C THR A 39 -2.07 -9.38 6.10
N PHE A 40 -2.14 -9.05 4.81
CA PHE A 40 -3.40 -8.82 4.11
C PHE A 40 -4.29 -10.06 4.14
N LEU A 41 -3.75 -11.24 3.79
CA LEU A 41 -4.49 -12.51 3.85
C LEU A 41 -5.02 -12.79 5.25
N LYS A 42 -4.16 -12.70 6.24
CA LYS A 42 -4.53 -12.94 7.66
C LYS A 42 -5.66 -12.03 8.13
N ARG A 43 -5.76 -10.82 7.58
CA ARG A 43 -6.74 -9.82 8.00
C ARG A 43 -8.05 -9.86 7.22
N HIS A 44 -7.99 -10.22 5.95
CA HIS A 44 -9.11 -10.01 5.05
C HIS A 44 -9.59 -11.26 4.32
N ILE A 45 -8.75 -12.31 4.19
CA ILE A 45 -9.07 -13.53 3.46
C ILE A 45 -8.55 -14.73 4.23
N ARG A 46 -9.39 -15.28 5.10
CA ARG A 46 -8.98 -16.40 5.94
C ARG A 46 -9.99 -17.54 5.88
N ALA A 47 -9.50 -18.77 5.89
CA ALA A 47 -10.36 -19.94 6.02
C ALA A 47 -11.22 -19.87 7.30
N GLY A 48 -12.46 -20.31 7.19
CA GLY A 48 -13.42 -20.28 8.31
C GLY A 48 -14.01 -18.90 8.60
N THR A 49 -13.82 -17.91 7.72
CA THR A 49 -14.53 -16.62 7.80
C THR A 49 -16.04 -16.87 7.76
N PRO A 50 -16.83 -16.36 8.73
CA PRO A 50 -18.28 -16.49 8.71
C PRO A 50 -18.91 -15.90 7.43
N THR A 51 -20.02 -16.49 7.02
CA THR A 51 -20.82 -16.04 5.86
C THR A 51 -22.23 -15.62 6.27
N SER A 52 -22.51 -15.52 7.56
CA SER A 52 -23.78 -15.09 8.13
C SER A 52 -23.69 -13.66 8.67
N LEU A 53 -24.83 -13.09 9.01
CA LEU A 53 -24.91 -11.80 9.72
C LEU A 53 -24.99 -11.98 11.25
N ASP A 54 -24.79 -13.19 11.77
CA ASP A 54 -24.84 -13.47 13.20
C ASP A 54 -23.64 -12.85 13.92
N GLN A 55 -23.92 -11.89 14.79
CA GLN A 55 -22.91 -11.17 15.56
C GLN A 55 -22.12 -12.08 16.52
N ASN A 56 -22.76 -13.10 17.09
CA ASN A 56 -22.10 -14.02 18.02
C ASN A 56 -21.07 -14.90 17.28
N GLU A 57 -21.39 -15.33 16.06
CA GLU A 57 -20.47 -16.08 15.21
C GLU A 57 -19.24 -15.22 14.88
N TRP A 58 -19.45 -13.96 14.51
CA TRP A 58 -18.37 -13.01 14.21
C TRP A 58 -17.54 -12.67 15.45
N GLU A 59 -18.16 -12.48 16.62
CA GLU A 59 -17.45 -12.25 17.87
C GLU A 59 -16.51 -13.42 18.19
N LYS A 60 -17.02 -14.65 18.14
CA LYS A 60 -16.23 -15.86 18.33
C LYS A 60 -15.08 -15.95 17.32
N TYR A 61 -15.37 -15.67 16.05
CA TYR A 61 -14.36 -15.69 14.99
C TYR A 61 -13.26 -14.67 15.23
N ILE A 62 -13.58 -13.40 15.48
CA ILE A 62 -12.61 -12.34 15.70
C ILE A 62 -11.79 -12.59 16.96
N ARG A 63 -12.44 -13.05 18.04
CA ARG A 63 -11.76 -13.39 19.29
C ARG A 63 -10.72 -14.50 19.12
N ASN A 64 -11.03 -15.53 18.35
CA ASN A 64 -10.15 -16.66 18.10
C ASN A 64 -9.02 -16.37 17.09
N ASN A 65 -9.23 -15.38 16.21
CA ASN A 65 -8.31 -15.11 15.10
C ASN A 65 -7.52 -13.80 15.23
N GLY A 66 -7.74 -13.05 16.31
CA GLY A 66 -7.21 -11.70 16.50
C GLY A 66 -7.96 -10.67 15.67
N GLY A 67 -7.96 -9.43 16.09
CA GLY A 67 -8.64 -8.34 15.40
C GLY A 67 -9.48 -7.47 16.32
N CYS A 68 -9.49 -7.76 17.63
CA CYS A 68 -10.19 -6.96 18.62
C CYS A 68 -9.63 -5.55 18.79
N ASP A 69 -8.45 -5.29 18.25
CA ASP A 69 -7.77 -3.98 18.21
C ASP A 69 -8.34 -3.06 17.13
N ARG A 70 -9.28 -3.55 16.29
CA ARG A 70 -9.76 -2.83 15.11
C ARG A 70 -11.25 -2.57 15.18
N PRO A 71 -11.65 -1.29 15.17
CA PRO A 71 -13.06 -0.92 15.24
C PRO A 71 -13.86 -1.27 13.97
N THR A 72 -13.17 -1.46 12.83
CA THR A 72 -13.80 -1.84 11.56
C THR A 72 -12.86 -2.75 10.77
N GLN A 73 -13.39 -3.88 10.30
CA GLN A 73 -12.66 -4.81 9.42
C GLN A 73 -13.57 -5.29 8.30
N SER A 74 -12.98 -5.49 7.13
CA SER A 74 -13.66 -6.07 5.96
C SER A 74 -13.11 -7.46 5.69
N PHE A 75 -13.99 -8.43 5.47
CA PHE A 75 -13.66 -9.84 5.26
C PHE A 75 -14.20 -10.30 3.92
N LEU A 76 -13.30 -10.71 3.04
CA LEU A 76 -13.57 -11.28 1.73
C LEU A 76 -13.73 -12.80 1.84
N HIS A 77 -14.51 -13.38 0.96
CA HIS A 77 -14.66 -14.82 0.94
C HIS A 77 -13.39 -15.49 0.40
N PRO A 78 -12.87 -16.55 1.04
CA PRO A 78 -11.65 -17.25 0.58
C PRO A 78 -11.69 -17.72 -0.88
N LYS A 79 -12.88 -18.07 -1.41
CA LYS A 79 -13.08 -18.45 -2.82
C LYS A 79 -12.75 -17.33 -3.81
N ASP A 80 -12.77 -16.08 -3.37
CA ASP A 80 -12.49 -14.91 -4.21
C ASP A 80 -10.99 -14.53 -4.25
N LEU A 81 -10.12 -15.30 -3.59
CA LEU A 81 -8.70 -14.96 -3.45
C LEU A 81 -8.02 -14.64 -4.79
N ASP A 82 -8.25 -15.46 -5.82
CA ASP A 82 -7.62 -15.24 -7.12
C ASP A 82 -8.15 -13.96 -7.78
N ARG A 83 -9.47 -13.72 -7.73
CA ARG A 83 -10.06 -12.46 -8.19
C ARG A 83 -9.53 -11.25 -7.43
N VAL A 84 -9.26 -11.39 -6.12
CA VAL A 84 -8.67 -10.32 -5.31
C VAL A 84 -7.23 -10.04 -5.72
N LYS A 85 -6.43 -11.07 -6.00
CA LYS A 85 -5.08 -10.89 -6.59
C LYS A 85 -5.14 -10.19 -7.95
N ASP A 86 -6.12 -10.55 -8.77
CA ASP A 86 -6.31 -9.95 -10.09
C ASP A 86 -6.56 -8.44 -10.05
N VAL A 87 -7.07 -7.90 -8.94
CA VAL A 87 -7.21 -6.42 -8.77
C VAL A 87 -5.87 -5.71 -8.91
N CYS A 88 -4.76 -6.37 -8.56
CA CYS A 88 -3.42 -5.82 -8.70
C CYS A 88 -2.80 -6.09 -10.10
N THR A 89 -3.58 -6.53 -11.06
CA THR A 89 -3.15 -6.75 -12.45
C THR A 89 -3.78 -5.73 -13.40
N SER A 90 -3.29 -5.70 -14.64
CA SER A 90 -3.85 -4.83 -15.69
C SER A 90 -5.29 -5.20 -16.08
N LYS A 91 -5.73 -6.45 -15.84
CA LYS A 91 -7.05 -6.96 -16.22
C LYS A 91 -8.10 -6.77 -15.13
N GLY A 92 -7.74 -7.00 -13.87
CA GLY A 92 -8.69 -7.05 -12.76
C GLY A 92 -8.88 -5.73 -12.02
N GLY A 93 -7.97 -4.77 -12.18
CA GLY A 93 -8.06 -3.46 -11.55
C GLY A 93 -7.56 -2.32 -12.39
N LYS A 94 -7.97 -1.12 -11.99
CA LYS A 94 -7.57 0.17 -12.57
C LYS A 94 -6.75 0.97 -11.57
N LYS A 95 -5.76 1.72 -12.04
CA LYS A 95 -5.05 2.70 -11.20
C LYS A 95 -6.05 3.67 -10.60
N PHE A 96 -5.89 3.96 -9.32
CA PHE A 96 -6.82 4.83 -8.59
C PHE A 96 -6.12 6.07 -8.03
N LYS A 97 -5.31 5.92 -7.02
CA LYS A 97 -4.52 7.00 -6.40
C LYS A 97 -3.26 6.40 -5.79
N GLU A 98 -2.13 7.07 -5.92
CA GLU A 98 -0.87 6.61 -5.35
C GLU A 98 -0.64 5.11 -5.68
N ASN A 99 -0.35 4.27 -4.69
CA ASN A 99 -0.20 2.82 -4.84
C ASN A 99 -1.52 2.03 -4.79
N LEU A 100 -2.68 2.71 -4.92
CA LEU A 100 -4.00 2.09 -4.85
C LEU A 100 -4.53 1.71 -6.23
N CYS A 101 -5.16 0.54 -6.27
CA CYS A 101 -5.95 0.06 -7.41
C CYS A 101 -7.40 -0.14 -6.99
N ILE A 102 -8.33 0.16 -7.89
CA ILE A 102 -9.75 -0.11 -7.72
C ILE A 102 -10.17 -1.27 -8.61
N SER A 103 -10.90 -2.24 -8.06
CA SER A 103 -11.34 -3.41 -8.82
C SER A 103 -12.26 -3.05 -9.97
N SER A 104 -12.07 -3.68 -11.13
CA SER A 104 -12.92 -3.49 -12.32
C SER A 104 -14.34 -4.03 -12.11
N GLN A 105 -14.49 -5.06 -11.26
CA GLN A 105 -15.77 -5.67 -10.90
C GLN A 105 -16.01 -5.54 -9.40
N PRO A 106 -17.26 -5.44 -8.96
CA PRO A 106 -17.60 -5.40 -7.54
C PRO A 106 -17.37 -6.77 -6.88
N PHE A 107 -17.18 -6.75 -5.57
CA PHE A 107 -17.06 -7.90 -4.69
C PHE A 107 -18.10 -7.82 -3.60
N THR A 108 -18.63 -8.96 -3.21
CA THR A 108 -19.45 -9.11 -2.00
C THR A 108 -18.55 -9.52 -0.85
N PHE A 109 -18.62 -8.79 0.26
CA PHE A 109 -17.78 -9.00 1.44
C PHE A 109 -18.52 -8.54 2.71
N PHE A 110 -18.02 -8.96 3.87
CA PHE A 110 -18.59 -8.57 5.16
C PHE A 110 -17.77 -7.43 5.78
N THR A 111 -18.44 -6.38 6.22
CA THR A 111 -17.86 -5.33 7.06
C THR A 111 -18.35 -5.53 8.50
N VAL A 112 -17.41 -5.81 9.37
CA VAL A 112 -17.67 -6.04 10.80
C VAL A 112 -17.19 -4.82 11.59
N ARG A 113 -18.04 -4.28 12.44
CA ARG A 113 -17.70 -3.24 13.40
C ARG A 113 -17.70 -3.82 14.80
N SER A 114 -16.59 -3.65 15.49
CA SER A 114 -16.40 -4.13 16.86
C SER A 114 -16.05 -2.98 17.81
N GLU A 115 -16.19 -3.26 19.09
CA GLU A 115 -15.69 -2.38 20.15
C GLU A 115 -14.21 -2.64 20.40
N PRO A 116 -13.36 -1.63 20.32
CA PRO A 116 -11.93 -1.79 20.57
C PRO A 116 -11.68 -2.41 21.96
N GLY A 117 -10.81 -3.42 22.00
CA GLY A 117 -10.36 -4.06 23.24
C GLY A 117 -11.30 -5.12 23.84
N THR A 118 -12.58 -5.14 23.48
CA THR A 118 -13.55 -6.10 24.05
C THR A 118 -13.98 -7.20 23.09
N CYS A 119 -13.76 -7.05 21.78
CA CYS A 119 -14.29 -7.87 20.70
C CYS A 119 -15.83 -7.87 20.56
N GLY A 120 -16.55 -7.09 21.32
CA GLY A 120 -18.02 -6.99 21.18
C GLY A 120 -18.39 -6.50 19.79
N ILE A 121 -19.30 -7.19 19.11
CA ILE A 121 -19.72 -6.85 17.75
C ILE A 121 -20.86 -5.83 17.78
N ARG A 122 -20.64 -4.67 17.18
CA ARG A 122 -21.66 -3.61 17.03
C ARG A 122 -22.54 -3.84 15.82
N SER A 123 -21.95 -4.28 14.73
CA SER A 123 -22.70 -4.56 13.50
C SER A 123 -21.91 -5.44 12.55
N VAL A 124 -22.65 -6.26 11.81
CA VAL A 124 -22.19 -7.02 10.65
C VAL A 124 -23.00 -6.57 9.45
N ARG A 125 -22.35 -6.27 8.34
CA ARG A 125 -23.01 -5.89 7.09
C ARG A 125 -22.40 -6.64 5.93
N GLU A 126 -23.25 -7.20 5.09
CA GLU A 126 -22.83 -7.66 3.76
C GLU A 126 -22.89 -6.48 2.80
N GLU A 127 -21.82 -6.23 2.09
CA GLU A 127 -21.69 -5.12 1.17
C GLU A 127 -21.20 -5.62 -0.21
N THR A 128 -21.74 -5.03 -1.28
CA THR A 128 -21.26 -5.29 -2.64
C THR A 128 -20.71 -3.99 -3.22
N LYS A 129 -19.37 -3.90 -3.31
CA LYS A 129 -18.64 -2.69 -3.73
C LYS A 129 -17.39 -3.03 -4.52
N HIS A 130 -16.87 -2.06 -5.26
CA HIS A 130 -15.53 -2.14 -5.80
C HIS A 130 -14.51 -2.07 -4.68
N LEU A 131 -13.51 -2.99 -4.70
CA LEU A 131 -12.41 -2.98 -3.74
C LEU A 131 -11.41 -1.90 -4.11
N ILE A 132 -10.87 -1.24 -3.10
CA ILE A 132 -9.70 -0.37 -3.25
C ILE A 132 -8.58 -1.02 -2.44
N LEU A 133 -7.51 -1.43 -3.12
CA LEU A 133 -6.39 -2.17 -2.54
C LEU A 133 -5.07 -1.45 -2.83
N ALA A 134 -4.17 -1.39 -1.85
CA ALA A 134 -2.78 -1.07 -2.15
C ALA A 134 -2.10 -2.32 -2.74
N CYS A 135 -1.42 -2.12 -3.87
CA CYS A 135 -0.77 -3.17 -4.65
C CYS A 135 0.74 -2.92 -4.71
N GLU A 136 1.53 -3.91 -4.28
CA GLU A 136 2.99 -3.81 -4.25
C GLU A 136 3.65 -5.09 -4.77
N VAL A 137 4.85 -4.98 -5.32
CA VAL A 137 5.62 -6.13 -5.80
C VAL A 137 6.28 -6.84 -4.62
N LEU A 138 5.97 -8.12 -4.50
CA LEU A 138 6.56 -9.08 -3.57
C LEU A 138 6.91 -10.34 -4.36
N SER A 139 8.14 -10.83 -4.26
CA SER A 139 8.61 -12.03 -4.98
C SER A 139 8.25 -12.00 -6.47
N ASN A 140 8.50 -10.87 -7.13
CA ASN A 140 8.22 -10.61 -8.56
C ASN A 140 6.73 -10.67 -8.97
N GLN A 141 5.81 -10.59 -8.01
CA GLN A 141 4.38 -10.52 -8.28
C GLN A 141 3.79 -9.27 -7.65
N CYS A 142 2.93 -8.56 -8.38
CA CYS A 142 2.16 -7.46 -7.80
C CYS A 142 0.98 -8.04 -7.02
N LEU A 143 0.98 -7.81 -5.71
CA LEU A 143 0.05 -8.44 -4.77
C LEU A 143 -0.63 -7.41 -3.88
N PRO A 144 -1.85 -7.66 -3.40
CA PRO A 144 -2.53 -6.78 -2.46
C PRO A 144 -1.84 -6.83 -1.08
N VAL A 145 -1.55 -5.66 -0.53
CA VAL A 145 -0.89 -5.53 0.78
C VAL A 145 -1.73 -4.76 1.80
N HIS A 146 -2.76 -4.03 1.33
CA HIS A 146 -3.66 -3.29 2.20
C HIS A 146 -5.05 -3.17 1.57
N PHE A 147 -6.08 -3.23 2.41
CA PHE A 147 -7.47 -3.00 2.04
C PHE A 147 -7.85 -1.57 2.46
N GLU A 148 -8.03 -0.70 1.48
CA GLU A 148 -8.58 0.64 1.69
C GLU A 148 -10.10 0.59 1.63
N GLY A 149 -10.77 1.22 2.57
CA GLY A 149 -12.23 1.23 2.56
C GLY A 149 -12.81 2.04 1.39
N ASN A 150 -13.96 1.60 0.88
CA ASN A 150 -14.72 2.34 -0.16
C ASN A 150 -16.09 2.82 0.39
N PRO A 151 -16.12 3.75 1.38
CA PRO A 151 -17.38 4.19 2.01
C PRO A 151 -18.28 4.94 1.03
N LYS A 152 -17.70 5.63 0.03
CA LYS A 152 -18.43 6.40 -0.97
C LYS A 152 -18.90 5.57 -2.16
N ASN A 153 -18.63 4.26 -2.16
CA ASN A 153 -18.94 3.36 -3.26
C ASN A 153 -18.42 3.86 -4.62
N LEU A 154 -17.17 4.33 -4.63
CA LEU A 154 -16.50 4.79 -5.85
C LEU A 154 -16.40 3.64 -6.85
N LYS A 155 -16.49 3.99 -8.13
CA LYS A 155 -16.36 3.05 -9.26
C LYS A 155 -15.03 3.29 -9.99
N PRO A 156 -14.51 2.29 -10.70
CA PRO A 156 -13.33 2.47 -11.53
C PRO A 156 -13.62 3.43 -12.69
N ASP A 157 -12.65 4.27 -13.03
CA ASP A 157 -12.64 4.97 -14.29
C ASP A 157 -12.22 3.98 -15.39
N ASN A 158 -13.09 3.73 -16.34
CA ASN A 158 -12.82 2.80 -17.44
C ASN A 158 -11.65 3.24 -18.33
N ASN A 159 -11.37 4.55 -18.38
CA ASN A 159 -10.27 5.13 -19.15
C ASN A 159 -8.93 5.11 -18.40
N ALA A 160 -8.94 4.84 -17.08
CA ALA A 160 -7.71 4.72 -16.31
C ALA A 160 -6.90 3.50 -16.76
N ALA A 161 -5.58 3.62 -16.69
CA ALA A 161 -4.66 2.52 -16.97
C ALA A 161 -4.95 1.31 -16.05
N GLY A 162 -4.61 0.13 -16.50
CA GLY A 162 -4.65 -1.08 -15.68
C GLY A 162 -3.71 -0.96 -14.48
N CYS A 163 -4.01 -1.67 -13.40
CA CYS A 163 -3.28 -1.53 -12.15
C CYS A 163 -1.76 -1.76 -12.31
N GLN A 164 -1.38 -2.75 -13.09
CA GLN A 164 0.02 -3.13 -13.31
C GLN A 164 0.62 -2.50 -14.58
N ASP A 165 -0.16 -1.73 -15.35
CA ASP A 165 0.38 -1.12 -16.54
C ASP A 165 1.45 -0.09 -16.13
N THR A 166 2.65 -0.25 -16.66
CA THR A 166 3.68 0.79 -16.56
C THR A 166 3.23 1.93 -17.46
N ASP A 167 3.05 3.12 -16.88
CA ASP A 167 2.91 4.30 -17.71
C ASP A 167 4.20 4.42 -18.53
N SER A 168 4.08 4.35 -19.85
CA SER A 168 5.20 4.52 -20.79
C SER A 168 5.90 5.88 -20.68
N LYS A 169 5.59 6.63 -19.61
CA LYS A 169 6.17 7.92 -19.24
C LYS A 169 6.99 7.91 -17.96
N ASP A 170 7.12 6.78 -17.26
CA ASP A 170 8.09 6.69 -16.17
C ASP A 170 9.49 6.67 -16.80
N GLU A 171 9.97 7.86 -17.14
CA GLU A 171 11.38 8.11 -17.34
C GLU A 171 12.11 7.55 -16.12
N ALA A 172 13.00 6.59 -16.35
CA ALA A 172 13.91 6.09 -15.35
C ALA A 172 14.43 7.28 -14.52
N PRO A 173 14.48 7.18 -13.17
CA PRO A 173 14.93 8.28 -12.34
C PRO A 173 16.21 8.82 -12.93
N SER A 174 16.19 10.09 -13.33
CA SER A 174 17.27 10.75 -14.03
C SER A 174 18.53 10.76 -13.15
N PHE A 175 19.25 9.65 -13.16
CA PHE A 175 20.59 9.51 -12.57
C PHE A 175 21.55 10.59 -13.12
N ARG A 176 21.24 11.17 -14.28
CA ARG A 176 22.02 12.26 -14.89
C ARG A 176 22.00 13.56 -14.09
N LYS A 177 20.88 13.93 -13.45
CA LYS A 177 20.79 15.21 -12.72
C LYS A 177 21.60 15.20 -11.42
N THR A 178 21.63 14.09 -10.70
CA THR A 178 22.42 13.97 -9.46
C THR A 178 23.91 13.96 -9.72
N TRP A 179 24.37 13.34 -10.79
CA TRP A 179 25.78 13.33 -11.16
C TRP A 179 26.29 14.70 -11.59
N LEU A 180 25.47 15.48 -12.28
CA LEU A 180 25.84 16.86 -12.66
C LEU A 180 26.07 17.74 -11.42
N TRP A 181 25.20 17.65 -10.43
CA TRP A 181 25.36 18.41 -9.17
C TRP A 181 26.58 17.97 -8.38
N LEU A 182 26.91 16.70 -8.36
CA LEU A 182 28.13 16.20 -7.71
C LEU A 182 29.40 16.67 -8.46
N LEU A 183 29.38 16.69 -9.77
CA LEU A 183 30.51 17.22 -10.57
C LEU A 183 30.71 18.73 -10.35
N PHE A 184 29.62 19.51 -10.32
CA PHE A 184 29.69 20.93 -9.98
C PHE A 184 30.21 21.18 -8.58
N ALA A 185 29.77 20.41 -7.58
CA ALA A 185 30.26 20.52 -6.20
C ALA A 185 31.78 20.19 -6.12
N LEU A 186 32.23 19.14 -6.81
CA LEU A 186 33.64 18.77 -6.85
C LEU A 186 34.47 19.85 -7.57
N LEU A 187 33.98 20.42 -8.68
CA LEU A 187 34.67 21.49 -9.39
C LEU A 187 34.83 22.76 -8.52
N PHE A 188 33.79 23.11 -7.77
CA PHE A 188 33.80 24.21 -6.80
C PHE A 188 34.83 24.00 -5.70
N ILE A 189 34.91 22.78 -5.15
CA ILE A 189 35.88 22.44 -4.11
C ILE A 189 37.31 22.54 -4.63
N VAL A 190 37.55 22.01 -5.84
CA VAL A 190 38.91 22.07 -6.47
C VAL A 190 39.33 23.51 -6.78
N LEU A 191 38.40 24.36 -7.27
CA LEU A 191 38.70 25.77 -7.53
C LEU A 191 38.94 26.57 -6.26
N TYR A 192 38.22 26.24 -5.16
CA TYR A 192 38.40 26.92 -3.86
C TYR A 192 39.69 26.50 -3.15
N MET A 193 40.18 25.29 -3.36
CA MET A 193 41.45 24.80 -2.78
C MET A 193 42.69 25.31 -3.53
N ARG A 194 42.52 25.93 -4.70
CA ARG A 194 43.62 26.41 -5.56
C ARG A 194 43.91 27.91 -5.38
N ASN A 195 43.06 28.64 -4.65
CA ASN A 195 43.25 30.02 -4.22
C ASN A 195 43.57 30.08 -2.71
#